data_c6f6f5bb13fd3d57181641fe016abcc0
#
_entry.id   c6f6f5bb13fd3d57181641fe016abcc0
#
_cell.length_a   1.000
_cell.length_b   1.000
_cell.length_c   1.000
_cell.angle_alpha   90.00
_cell.angle_beta   90.00
_cell.angle_gamma   90.00
#
_symmetry.space_group_name_H-M   'P 1'
#
loop_
_entity.id
_entity.type
_entity.pdbx_description
1 polymer ?
#
loop_
_entity_poly.entity_id
_entity_poly.type
_entity_poly.pdbx_seq_one_letter_code
_entity_poly.pdbx_strand_id
1 'polypeptide(L)'
;QYKGENIWNMGSKTLTSGTYYVQIINNRQIYHPATFMFNLNGHNWISANKVTCSQSAIQLSDIGKKKVIAQTVPANSDDKIVSVYDHLTGKTWDWYNSNKVDYDGIPSSATAPGKHKWITFKTTNGKTFTTYVISPAEKLKKPRVATGYNSAKFWIDYPNKLQTSVRIQVLKKGKWTTAKTIGYFSCGNSNPVTIKGLKPLTNYKFRVQAYANGMTGTPSDIVTMKTGSKKKPAIKSIKIVQRKKVTVKGWWRKHWIGGRISRYEWVPPYTYTKYKVKVTLKKKVPKIGGMWVATNWVKGSKKSYTVWVPNGAQKGKKLTIRISTALGKGYGNGPEVKKVIRVK
;
A
#
# COMPACT_ATOMS: atom_id res chain seq x y z
N GLN A 1 -62.64 15.23 -21.36
CA GLN A 1 -62.30 15.96 -20.14
C GLN A 1 -62.66 15.08 -18.94
N TYR A 2 -61.68 14.46 -18.33
CA TYR A 2 -61.87 13.66 -17.12
C TYR A 2 -61.73 14.60 -15.92
N LYS A 3 -62.84 14.96 -15.31
CA LYS A 3 -62.83 15.62 -14.00
C LYS A 3 -62.88 14.50 -12.94
N GLY A 4 -61.73 14.03 -12.52
CA GLY A 4 -61.65 13.04 -11.47
C GLY A 4 -60.99 13.63 -10.24
N GLU A 5 -61.66 13.56 -9.11
CA GLU A 5 -61.15 14.03 -7.81
C GLU A 5 -59.92 13.22 -7.29
N ASN A 6 -59.58 12.14 -7.96
CA ASN A 6 -58.47 11.25 -7.55
C ASN A 6 -57.57 10.91 -8.74
N ILE A 7 -56.81 11.89 -9.22
CA ILE A 7 -55.78 11.71 -10.26
C ILE A 7 -54.71 10.68 -9.86
N TRP A 8 -54.48 10.47 -8.56
CA TRP A 8 -53.52 9.52 -8.04
C TRP A 8 -53.90 8.03 -8.18
N ASN A 9 -55.15 7.73 -8.50
CA ASN A 9 -55.65 6.36 -8.70
C ASN A 9 -55.74 5.92 -10.17
N MET A 10 -55.15 6.65 -11.09
CA MET A 10 -55.15 6.27 -12.51
C MET A 10 -54.22 5.11 -12.87
N GLY A 11 -53.42 4.60 -11.93
CA GLY A 11 -52.41 3.54 -12.17
C GLY A 11 -52.97 2.17 -12.59
N SER A 12 -54.28 1.94 -12.56
CA SER A 12 -54.93 0.69 -12.96
C SER A 12 -55.94 0.81 -14.09
N LYS A 13 -56.14 1.99 -14.70
CA LYS A 13 -57.09 2.16 -15.80
C LYS A 13 -56.37 2.11 -17.14
N THR A 14 -56.81 1.22 -18.03
CA THR A 14 -56.37 1.19 -19.43
C THR A 14 -56.99 2.38 -20.14
N LEU A 15 -56.14 3.26 -20.66
CA LEU A 15 -56.56 4.39 -21.50
C LEU A 15 -56.64 3.93 -22.95
N THR A 16 -57.72 4.25 -23.63
CA THR A 16 -57.89 4.02 -25.10
C THR A 16 -57.20 5.13 -25.88
N SER A 17 -56.97 4.92 -27.19
CA SER A 17 -56.43 5.97 -28.06
C SER A 17 -57.25 7.27 -27.94
N GLY A 18 -56.58 8.39 -27.76
CA GLY A 18 -57.21 9.69 -27.60
C GLY A 18 -56.27 10.75 -27.05
N THR A 19 -56.78 11.99 -26.97
CA THR A 19 -56.03 13.11 -26.36
C THR A 19 -56.47 13.25 -24.92
N TYR A 20 -55.48 13.22 -24.01
CA TYR A 20 -55.72 13.35 -22.58
C TYR A 20 -55.07 14.60 -22.03
N TYR A 21 -55.76 15.24 -21.08
CA TYR A 21 -55.24 16.39 -20.36
C TYR A 21 -55.04 16.01 -18.91
N VAL A 22 -53.82 16.20 -18.38
CA VAL A 22 -53.51 16.02 -16.99
C VAL A 22 -53.26 17.38 -16.36
N GLN A 23 -54.06 17.71 -15.35
CA GLN A 23 -53.91 18.93 -14.60
C GLN A 23 -53.37 18.59 -13.20
N ILE A 24 -52.23 19.16 -12.85
CA ILE A 24 -51.66 19.03 -11.50
C ILE A 24 -52.11 20.22 -10.68
N ILE A 25 -52.93 19.98 -9.65
CA ILE A 25 -53.44 21.00 -8.73
C ILE A 25 -52.72 20.80 -7.39
N ASN A 26 -52.02 21.83 -6.94
CA ASN A 26 -51.41 21.83 -5.61
C ASN A 26 -52.43 22.40 -4.60
N ASN A 27 -52.83 21.59 -3.60
CA ASN A 27 -53.83 21.97 -2.61
C ASN A 27 -53.40 23.09 -1.64
N ARG A 28 -52.18 23.59 -1.72
CA ARG A 28 -51.70 24.59 -0.76
C ARG A 28 -51.44 25.97 -1.30
N GLN A 29 -51.35 26.17 -2.60
CA GLN A 29 -51.33 27.52 -3.19
C GLN A 29 -51.69 27.43 -4.68
N ILE A 30 -52.61 28.28 -5.12
CA ILE A 30 -53.06 28.44 -6.52
C ILE A 30 -51.96 29.19 -7.30
N TYR A 31 -50.93 28.48 -7.72
CA TYR A 31 -50.01 28.97 -8.74
C TYR A 31 -50.19 28.10 -9.96
N HIS A 32 -50.81 28.68 -11.00
CA HIS A 32 -50.97 28.18 -12.35
C HIS A 32 -50.95 26.64 -12.51
N PRO A 33 -52.11 26.00 -12.60
CA PRO A 33 -52.15 24.57 -12.84
C PRO A 33 -51.41 24.25 -14.14
N ALA A 34 -50.35 23.48 -14.07
CA ALA A 34 -49.67 22.97 -15.26
C ALA A 34 -50.58 21.93 -15.92
N THR A 35 -51.06 22.22 -17.12
CA THR A 35 -51.86 21.29 -17.92
C THR A 35 -50.96 20.63 -18.94
N PHE A 36 -50.81 19.32 -18.86
CA PHE A 36 -50.10 18.52 -19.85
C PHE A 36 -51.10 17.85 -20.78
N MET A 37 -50.94 18.04 -22.08
CA MET A 37 -51.67 17.33 -23.10
C MET A 37 -50.81 16.22 -23.65
N PHE A 38 -51.34 14.99 -23.69
CA PHE A 38 -50.68 13.89 -24.37
C PHE A 38 -51.67 13.11 -25.23
N ASN A 39 -51.20 12.69 -26.39
CA ASN A 39 -51.96 11.90 -27.34
C ASN A 39 -51.60 10.43 -27.26
N LEU A 40 -52.54 9.56 -27.03
CA LEU A 40 -52.39 8.11 -27.15
C LEU A 40 -52.79 7.69 -28.57
N ASN A 41 -51.85 7.68 -29.50
CA ASN A 41 -52.06 7.32 -30.90
C ASN A 41 -51.98 5.82 -31.15
N GLY A 42 -52.52 4.99 -30.26
CA GLY A 42 -52.46 3.54 -30.44
C GLY A 42 -51.01 2.97 -30.32
N HIS A 43 -50.09 3.75 -29.80
CA HIS A 43 -48.73 3.29 -29.62
C HIS A 43 -48.66 2.20 -28.53
N ASN A 44 -48.24 1.02 -28.89
CA ASN A 44 -47.98 -0.03 -27.93
C ASN A 44 -46.71 0.32 -27.11
N TRP A 45 -46.91 0.57 -25.82
CA TRP A 45 -45.79 0.89 -24.91
C TRP A 45 -44.75 -0.22 -24.87
N ILE A 46 -43.52 0.08 -25.25
CA ILE A 46 -42.42 -0.82 -25.23
C ILE A 46 -41.60 -0.56 -23.96
N SER A 47 -41.82 -1.39 -22.93
CA SER A 47 -41.09 -1.24 -21.66
C SER A 47 -39.65 -1.69 -21.74
N ALA A 48 -38.78 -1.00 -21.02
CA ALA A 48 -37.42 -1.45 -20.80
C ALA A 48 -37.37 -2.67 -19.85
N ASN A 49 -36.84 -3.77 -20.36
CA ASN A 49 -36.62 -4.98 -19.55
C ASN A 49 -35.41 -4.83 -18.63
N LYS A 50 -34.38 -4.14 -19.12
CA LYS A 50 -33.13 -3.87 -18.39
C LYS A 50 -32.38 -2.68 -19.01
N VAL A 51 -31.35 -2.22 -18.29
CA VAL A 51 -30.30 -1.36 -18.81
C VAL A 51 -29.04 -2.20 -18.99
N THR A 52 -28.32 -2.00 -20.07
CA THR A 52 -26.98 -2.57 -20.31
C THR A 52 -25.96 -1.47 -20.37
N CYS A 53 -24.70 -1.80 -20.12
CA CYS A 53 -23.60 -0.85 -20.28
C CYS A 53 -22.46 -1.46 -21.10
N SER A 54 -21.76 -0.63 -21.85
CA SER A 54 -20.58 -1.02 -22.65
C SER A 54 -19.49 -1.68 -21.79
N GLN A 55 -19.40 -1.30 -20.52
CA GLN A 55 -18.46 -1.84 -19.55
C GLN A 55 -19.12 -1.97 -18.17
N SER A 56 -19.02 -3.13 -17.55
CA SER A 56 -19.51 -3.36 -16.18
C SER A 56 -18.53 -2.85 -15.12
N ALA A 57 -17.25 -2.66 -15.48
CA ALA A 57 -16.21 -2.10 -14.61
C ALA A 57 -15.09 -1.46 -15.44
N ILE A 58 -14.51 -0.37 -14.92
CA ILE A 58 -13.34 0.29 -15.52
C ILE A 58 -12.23 0.48 -14.48
N GLN A 59 -11.00 0.72 -14.94
CA GLN A 59 -9.92 1.12 -14.05
C GLN A 59 -10.09 2.58 -13.61
N LEU A 60 -9.71 2.91 -12.37
CA LEU A 60 -9.75 4.28 -11.87
C LEU A 60 -8.97 5.25 -12.76
N SER A 61 -7.86 4.79 -13.34
CA SER A 61 -7.03 5.57 -14.28
C SER A 61 -7.70 5.88 -15.61
N ASP A 62 -8.79 5.20 -15.93
CA ASP A 62 -9.54 5.35 -17.19
C ASP A 62 -10.74 6.31 -17.08
N ILE A 63 -11.11 6.70 -15.84
CA ILE A 63 -12.17 7.72 -15.62
C ILE A 63 -11.73 9.04 -16.25
N GLY A 64 -12.63 9.68 -16.98
CA GLY A 64 -12.36 10.89 -17.76
C GLY A 64 -11.61 10.66 -19.08
N LYS A 65 -11.19 9.42 -19.36
CA LYS A 65 -10.55 9.04 -20.64
C LYS A 65 -11.40 8.09 -21.46
N LYS A 66 -12.24 7.30 -20.81
CA LYS A 66 -13.14 6.34 -21.42
C LYS A 66 -14.56 6.63 -20.97
N LYS A 67 -15.50 6.57 -21.92
CA LYS A 67 -16.92 6.71 -21.66
C LYS A 67 -17.53 5.34 -21.31
N VAL A 68 -18.50 5.37 -20.40
CA VAL A 68 -19.40 4.25 -20.16
C VAL A 68 -20.71 4.58 -20.86
N ILE A 69 -21.14 3.72 -21.76
CA ILE A 69 -22.36 3.91 -22.54
C ILE A 69 -23.43 2.98 -21.96
N ALA A 70 -24.47 3.57 -21.38
CA ALA A 70 -25.65 2.86 -20.92
C ALA A 70 -26.73 2.89 -22.00
N GLN A 71 -27.48 1.79 -22.15
CA GLN A 71 -28.57 1.68 -23.13
C GLN A 71 -29.70 0.83 -22.57
N THR A 72 -30.94 1.27 -22.82
CA THR A 72 -32.16 0.47 -22.55
C THR A 72 -32.20 -0.76 -23.45
N VAL A 73 -32.86 -1.80 -22.99
CA VAL A 73 -33.16 -2.99 -23.78
C VAL A 73 -34.65 -3.27 -23.70
N PRO A 74 -35.38 -3.22 -24.80
CA PRO A 74 -34.91 -2.92 -26.16
C PRO A 74 -34.46 -1.46 -26.32
N ALA A 75 -33.69 -1.16 -27.35
CA ALA A 75 -33.13 0.18 -27.59
C ALA A 75 -34.20 1.22 -27.98
N ASN A 76 -35.32 0.78 -28.51
CA ASN A 76 -36.49 1.59 -28.85
C ASN A 76 -37.52 1.65 -27.73
N SER A 77 -37.15 1.32 -26.49
CA SER A 77 -38.04 1.38 -25.33
C SER A 77 -38.59 2.80 -25.13
N ASP A 78 -39.87 2.88 -24.73
CA ASP A 78 -40.50 4.13 -24.30
C ASP A 78 -39.99 4.57 -22.92
N ASP A 79 -39.54 3.60 -22.10
CA ASP A 79 -38.81 3.90 -20.86
C ASP A 79 -37.42 4.45 -21.19
N LYS A 80 -37.12 5.60 -20.63
CA LYS A 80 -35.86 6.32 -20.84
C LYS A 80 -34.97 6.20 -19.60
N ILE A 81 -33.68 6.31 -19.80
CA ILE A 81 -32.73 6.55 -18.69
C ILE A 81 -32.96 8.01 -18.26
N VAL A 82 -33.36 8.21 -17.02
CA VAL A 82 -33.75 9.52 -16.47
C VAL A 82 -32.83 10.00 -15.37
N SER A 83 -32.09 9.09 -14.74
CA SER A 83 -31.22 9.43 -13.63
C SER A 83 -29.91 8.68 -13.69
N VAL A 84 -28.84 9.38 -13.33
CA VAL A 84 -27.48 8.86 -13.18
C VAL A 84 -26.96 9.26 -11.80
N TYR A 85 -26.63 8.28 -10.97
CA TYR A 85 -26.07 8.50 -9.65
C TYR A 85 -24.60 8.08 -9.60
N ASP A 86 -23.72 9.03 -9.26
CA ASP A 86 -22.30 8.78 -9.07
C ASP A 86 -22.00 8.50 -7.58
N HIS A 87 -21.65 7.26 -7.27
CA HIS A 87 -21.33 6.81 -5.91
C HIS A 87 -20.00 7.37 -5.37
N LEU A 88 -19.08 7.82 -6.22
CA LEU A 88 -17.80 8.38 -5.79
C LEU A 88 -17.94 9.84 -5.34
N THR A 89 -18.81 10.57 -5.98
CA THR A 89 -19.05 12.00 -5.69
C THR A 89 -20.31 12.25 -4.89
N GLY A 90 -21.22 11.26 -4.82
CA GLY A 90 -22.54 11.38 -4.19
C GLY A 90 -23.52 12.27 -4.99
N LYS A 91 -23.20 12.57 -6.24
CA LYS A 91 -24.04 13.44 -7.09
C LYS A 91 -25.03 12.63 -7.88
N THR A 92 -26.22 13.21 -8.07
CA THR A 92 -27.27 12.71 -8.96
C THR A 92 -27.50 13.71 -10.07
N TRP A 93 -27.72 13.22 -11.27
CA TRP A 93 -28.14 13.99 -12.45
C TRP A 93 -29.45 13.40 -12.95
N ASP A 94 -30.55 14.16 -12.83
CA ASP A 94 -31.93 13.72 -13.15
C ASP A 94 -32.49 14.37 -14.44
N TRP A 95 -31.60 14.94 -15.25
CA TRP A 95 -32.00 15.61 -16.50
C TRP A 95 -31.91 14.74 -17.76
N TYR A 96 -31.54 13.49 -17.61
CA TYR A 96 -31.48 12.57 -18.73
C TYR A 96 -32.92 12.18 -19.18
N ASN A 97 -33.12 12.04 -20.47
CA ASN A 97 -34.34 11.50 -21.07
C ASN A 97 -33.98 10.80 -22.38
N SER A 98 -33.23 9.72 -22.29
CA SER A 98 -32.71 9.04 -23.48
C SER A 98 -32.62 7.52 -23.27
N ASN A 99 -32.75 6.77 -24.38
CA ASN A 99 -32.49 5.34 -24.38
C ASN A 99 -31.01 5.01 -24.30
N LYS A 100 -30.15 5.99 -24.61
CA LYS A 100 -28.69 5.85 -24.58
C LYS A 100 -28.09 7.05 -23.87
N VAL A 101 -27.24 6.81 -22.88
CA VAL A 101 -26.54 7.82 -22.10
C VAL A 101 -25.05 7.50 -22.09
N ASP A 102 -24.23 8.46 -22.49
CA ASP A 102 -22.78 8.43 -22.40
C ASP A 102 -22.35 9.13 -21.11
N TYR A 103 -21.51 8.47 -20.32
CA TYR A 103 -20.98 9.03 -19.09
C TYR A 103 -19.46 8.83 -19.04
N ASP A 104 -18.70 9.91 -18.86
CA ASP A 104 -17.24 9.91 -18.76
C ASP A 104 -16.72 10.12 -17.32
N GLY A 105 -17.57 10.67 -16.47
CA GLY A 105 -17.28 10.84 -15.04
C GLY A 105 -16.19 11.86 -14.72
N ILE A 106 -16.04 12.14 -13.43
CA ILE A 106 -14.96 12.98 -12.90
C ILE A 106 -14.04 12.07 -12.07
N PRO A 107 -12.72 11.99 -12.37
CA PRO A 107 -11.82 11.16 -11.61
C PRO A 107 -11.72 11.66 -10.16
N SER A 108 -11.96 10.75 -9.20
CA SER A 108 -11.69 11.01 -7.78
C SER A 108 -10.30 10.52 -7.43
N SER A 109 -9.42 11.42 -7.02
CA SER A 109 -8.05 11.08 -6.57
C SER A 109 -8.03 10.29 -5.26
N ALA A 110 -9.14 10.22 -4.54
CA ALA A 110 -9.22 9.70 -3.17
C ALA A 110 -9.87 8.32 -3.05
N THR A 111 -10.10 7.59 -4.14
CA THR A 111 -10.72 6.27 -4.07
C THR A 111 -9.77 5.25 -3.46
N ALA A 112 -10.17 4.64 -2.34
CA ALA A 112 -9.43 3.56 -1.70
C ALA A 112 -9.21 2.38 -2.67
N PRO A 113 -8.16 1.57 -2.51
CA PRO A 113 -8.00 0.36 -3.32
C PRO A 113 -9.20 -0.58 -3.18
N GLY A 114 -9.61 -1.17 -4.29
CA GLY A 114 -10.75 -2.11 -4.32
C GLY A 114 -11.65 -1.96 -5.54
N LYS A 115 -12.73 -2.74 -5.54
CA LYS A 115 -13.84 -2.61 -6.49
C LYS A 115 -14.96 -1.84 -5.81
N HIS A 116 -15.29 -0.67 -6.34
CA HIS A 116 -16.31 0.22 -5.78
C HIS A 116 -17.44 0.41 -6.77
N LYS A 117 -18.66 0.60 -6.27
CA LYS A 117 -19.76 1.12 -7.11
C LYS A 117 -19.32 2.47 -7.65
N TRP A 118 -19.57 2.70 -8.93
CA TRP A 118 -19.25 3.97 -9.55
C TRP A 118 -20.52 4.68 -10.01
N ILE A 119 -21.18 4.21 -11.03
CA ILE A 119 -22.34 4.86 -11.61
C ILE A 119 -23.54 3.90 -11.58
N THR A 120 -24.69 4.39 -11.13
CA THR A 120 -25.97 3.70 -11.28
C THR A 120 -26.85 4.49 -12.24
N PHE A 121 -27.24 3.87 -13.33
CA PHE A 121 -28.24 4.39 -14.28
C PHE A 121 -29.62 3.87 -13.86
N LYS A 122 -30.65 4.73 -13.95
CA LYS A 122 -32.02 4.38 -13.61
C LYS A 122 -33.00 4.84 -14.72
N THR A 123 -33.94 3.98 -15.09
CA THR A 123 -34.99 4.25 -16.06
C THR A 123 -36.25 4.74 -15.39
N THR A 124 -37.20 5.29 -16.20
CA THR A 124 -38.53 5.72 -15.77
C THR A 124 -39.30 4.60 -15.07
N ASN A 125 -39.21 3.35 -15.55
CA ASN A 125 -39.87 2.18 -14.94
C ASN A 125 -39.05 1.55 -13.80
N GLY A 126 -37.99 2.24 -13.31
CA GLY A 126 -37.20 1.82 -12.14
C GLY A 126 -36.11 0.76 -12.39
N LYS A 127 -35.91 0.34 -13.64
CA LYS A 127 -34.78 -0.56 -13.96
C LYS A 127 -33.45 0.14 -13.73
N THR A 128 -32.49 -0.56 -13.16
CA THR A 128 -31.18 0.01 -12.85
C THR A 128 -30.04 -0.86 -13.39
N PHE A 129 -28.91 -0.21 -13.66
CA PHE A 129 -27.63 -0.89 -13.90
C PHE A 129 -26.51 -0.14 -13.17
N THR A 130 -25.67 -0.86 -12.43
CA THR A 130 -24.55 -0.27 -11.71
C THR A 130 -23.23 -0.73 -12.33
N THR A 131 -22.39 0.23 -12.71
CA THR A 131 -21.01 0.00 -13.10
C THR A 131 -20.07 0.12 -11.90
N TYR A 132 -18.87 -0.42 -12.04
CA TYR A 132 -17.88 -0.42 -10.98
C TYR A 132 -16.58 0.23 -11.44
N VAL A 133 -15.85 0.82 -10.49
CA VAL A 133 -14.48 1.27 -10.67
C VAL A 133 -13.53 0.36 -9.89
N ILE A 134 -12.40 0.06 -10.53
CA ILE A 134 -11.33 -0.75 -9.95
C ILE A 134 -10.17 0.17 -9.63
N SER A 135 -9.87 0.35 -8.34
CA SER A 135 -8.71 1.09 -7.85
C SER A 135 -7.64 0.10 -7.40
N PRO A 136 -6.50 -0.03 -8.10
CA PRO A 136 -5.43 -0.91 -7.68
C PRO A 136 -4.74 -0.37 -6.42
N ALA A 137 -4.12 -1.26 -5.66
CA ALA A 137 -3.24 -0.85 -4.59
C ALA A 137 -1.99 -0.14 -5.15
N GLU A 138 -1.42 0.77 -4.37
CA GLU A 138 -0.28 1.60 -4.80
C GLU A 138 0.97 0.76 -5.10
N LYS A 139 1.77 1.18 -6.11
CA LYS A 139 3.12 0.63 -6.30
C LYS A 139 4.01 1.10 -5.14
N LEU A 140 4.59 0.16 -4.40
CA LEU A 140 5.52 0.46 -3.33
C LEU A 140 6.90 0.80 -3.88
N LYS A 141 7.65 1.64 -3.16
CA LYS A 141 9.05 1.91 -3.45
C LYS A 141 9.89 0.64 -3.27
N LYS A 142 11.03 0.60 -3.94
CA LYS A 142 12.04 -0.45 -3.80
C LYS A 142 12.45 -0.61 -2.32
N PRO A 143 12.30 -1.79 -1.69
CA PRO A 143 12.63 -1.96 -0.29
C PRO A 143 14.15 -1.93 -0.08
N ARG A 144 14.59 -1.39 1.04
CA ARG A 144 15.96 -1.59 1.51
C ARG A 144 16.06 -2.96 2.16
N VAL A 145 17.07 -3.75 1.76
CA VAL A 145 17.22 -5.14 2.22
C VAL A 145 18.61 -5.37 2.77
N ALA A 146 18.70 -6.04 3.92
CA ALA A 146 19.96 -6.57 4.46
C ALA A 146 19.84 -8.07 4.69
N THR A 147 20.82 -8.85 4.23
CA THR A 147 20.78 -10.30 4.34
C THR A 147 21.72 -10.82 5.43
N GLY A 148 21.24 -11.79 6.20
CA GLY A 148 22.04 -12.68 7.05
C GLY A 148 22.49 -13.94 6.29
N TYR A 149 22.93 -14.96 7.02
CA TYR A 149 23.28 -16.25 6.41
C TYR A 149 22.06 -17.12 6.05
N ASN A 150 20.93 -16.91 6.75
CA ASN A 150 19.67 -17.65 6.52
C ASN A 150 18.44 -16.76 6.60
N SER A 151 18.61 -15.45 6.49
CA SER A 151 17.52 -14.48 6.68
C SER A 151 17.74 -13.23 5.84
N ALA A 152 16.66 -12.47 5.66
CA ALA A 152 16.70 -11.13 5.10
C ALA A 152 15.80 -10.20 5.92
N LYS A 153 16.29 -8.98 6.20
CA LYS A 153 15.55 -7.89 6.85
C LYS A 153 15.17 -6.87 5.81
N PHE A 154 13.92 -6.42 5.86
CA PHE A 154 13.32 -5.49 4.92
C PHE A 154 12.90 -4.23 5.66
N TRP A 155 13.30 -3.07 5.15
CA TRP A 155 12.74 -1.77 5.49
C TRP A 155 11.88 -1.33 4.31
N ILE A 156 10.59 -1.20 4.55
CA ILE A 156 9.59 -0.92 3.54
C ILE A 156 9.01 0.44 3.87
N ASP A 157 9.03 1.36 2.91
CA ASP A 157 8.40 2.67 3.09
C ASP A 157 6.88 2.49 3.23
N TYR A 158 6.27 3.32 4.06
CA TYR A 158 4.82 3.33 4.22
C TYR A 158 4.15 3.69 2.89
N PRO A 159 3.15 2.91 2.47
CA PRO A 159 2.31 3.33 1.37
C PRO A 159 1.51 4.58 1.76
N ASN A 160 1.34 5.51 0.81
CA ASN A 160 0.62 6.76 1.04
C ASN A 160 -0.91 6.58 1.05
N LYS A 161 -1.40 5.44 0.56
CA LYS A 161 -2.83 5.09 0.50
C LYS A 161 -3.17 4.06 1.58
N LEU A 162 -4.44 3.95 1.91
CA LEU A 162 -4.99 2.95 2.84
C LEU A 162 -4.77 1.53 2.32
N GLN A 163 -3.62 0.96 2.59
CA GLN A 163 -3.29 -0.43 2.27
C GLN A 163 -3.63 -1.32 3.46
N THR A 164 -4.18 -2.48 3.20
CA THR A 164 -4.48 -3.45 4.27
C THR A 164 -3.28 -4.31 4.61
N SER A 165 -2.43 -4.61 3.65
CA SER A 165 -1.23 -5.41 3.87
C SER A 165 -0.15 -5.20 2.80
N VAL A 166 1.07 -5.65 3.12
CA VAL A 166 2.21 -5.72 2.20
C VAL A 166 2.70 -7.16 2.11
N ARG A 167 2.85 -7.66 0.90
CA ARG A 167 3.42 -8.99 0.61
C ARG A 167 4.89 -8.85 0.24
N ILE A 168 5.76 -9.52 0.99
CA ILE A 168 7.17 -9.69 0.60
C ILE A 168 7.25 -10.95 -0.25
N GLN A 169 7.72 -10.80 -1.47
CA GLN A 169 7.84 -11.90 -2.44
C GLN A 169 9.29 -12.22 -2.74
N VAL A 170 9.55 -13.50 -2.93
CA VAL A 170 10.85 -14.04 -3.35
C VAL A 170 10.70 -14.84 -4.62
N LEU A 171 11.64 -14.68 -5.55
CA LEU A 171 11.68 -15.47 -6.77
C LEU A 171 12.25 -16.86 -6.49
N LYS A 172 11.44 -17.90 -6.69
CA LYS A 172 11.83 -19.32 -6.54
C LYS A 172 11.48 -20.07 -7.84
N LYS A 173 12.46 -20.75 -8.42
CA LYS A 173 12.25 -21.56 -9.66
C LYS A 173 11.47 -20.79 -10.74
N GLY A 174 11.83 -19.53 -11.00
CA GLY A 174 11.17 -18.69 -12.00
C GLY A 174 9.82 -18.09 -11.61
N LYS A 175 9.25 -18.46 -10.46
CA LYS A 175 7.94 -17.97 -9.97
C LYS A 175 8.08 -17.09 -8.73
N TRP A 176 7.32 -16.00 -8.66
CA TRP A 176 7.23 -15.15 -7.47
C TRP A 176 6.32 -15.80 -6.43
N THR A 177 6.87 -16.06 -5.25
CA THR A 177 6.12 -16.63 -4.12
C THR A 177 6.11 -15.67 -2.94
N THR A 178 4.97 -15.55 -2.26
CA THR A 178 4.87 -14.74 -1.04
C THR A 178 5.60 -15.43 0.10
N ALA A 179 6.69 -14.80 0.56
CA ALA A 179 7.46 -15.28 1.70
C ALA A 179 6.87 -14.82 3.03
N LYS A 180 6.23 -13.65 3.07
CA LYS A 180 5.56 -13.10 4.23
C LYS A 180 4.54 -12.04 3.82
N THR A 181 3.40 -12.04 4.53
CA THR A 181 2.42 -10.96 4.51
C THR A 181 2.49 -10.23 5.85
N ILE A 182 2.42 -8.90 5.81
CA ILE A 182 2.47 -8.02 6.98
C ILE A 182 1.34 -7.01 6.90
N GLY A 183 0.69 -6.73 8.03
CA GLY A 183 -0.32 -5.68 8.14
C GLY A 183 0.30 -4.28 7.94
N TYR A 184 -0.52 -3.34 7.56
CA TYR A 184 -0.14 -1.96 7.29
C TYR A 184 0.70 -1.32 8.42
N PHE A 185 0.26 -1.44 9.67
CA PHE A 185 0.96 -0.84 10.83
C PHE A 185 2.24 -1.57 11.26
N SER A 186 2.52 -2.74 10.68
CA SER A 186 3.69 -3.55 11.04
C SER A 186 4.89 -3.31 10.13
N CYS A 187 4.77 -2.45 9.12
CA CYS A 187 5.85 -2.08 8.22
C CYS A 187 6.26 -0.61 8.41
N GLY A 188 7.52 -0.31 8.15
CA GLY A 188 8.06 1.04 8.22
C GLY A 188 9.57 1.07 8.41
N ASN A 189 10.15 2.25 8.26
CA ASN A 189 11.60 2.43 8.36
C ASN A 189 12.14 2.12 9.77
N SER A 190 11.34 2.26 10.82
CA SER A 190 11.72 1.98 12.19
C SER A 190 11.58 0.51 12.59
N ASN A 191 10.72 -0.24 11.89
CA ASN A 191 10.41 -1.65 12.19
C ASN A 191 10.74 -2.55 11.00
N PRO A 192 11.98 -3.07 10.89
CA PRO A 192 12.32 -3.96 9.80
C PRO A 192 11.65 -5.32 9.94
N VAL A 193 11.07 -5.79 8.85
CA VAL A 193 10.47 -7.13 8.76
C VAL A 193 11.52 -8.15 8.38
N THR A 194 11.54 -9.28 9.09
CA THR A 194 12.51 -10.35 8.84
C THR A 194 11.81 -11.58 8.25
N ILE A 195 12.35 -12.10 7.15
CA ILE A 195 12.09 -13.46 6.66
C ILE A 195 13.27 -14.36 7.03
N LYS A 196 12.98 -15.61 7.36
CA LYS A 196 13.95 -16.63 7.76
C LYS A 196 13.91 -17.83 6.80
N GLY A 197 14.78 -18.82 6.99
CA GLY A 197 14.78 -20.06 6.20
C GLY A 197 15.42 -19.94 4.82
N LEU A 198 16.19 -18.89 4.56
CA LEU A 198 16.96 -18.75 3.34
C LEU A 198 18.20 -19.66 3.35
N LYS A 199 18.56 -20.20 2.20
CA LYS A 199 19.79 -20.99 2.04
C LYS A 199 21.02 -20.07 2.12
N PRO A 200 22.12 -20.47 2.80
CA PRO A 200 23.36 -19.71 2.83
C PRO A 200 24.02 -19.60 1.44
N LEU A 201 24.81 -18.55 1.24
CA LEU A 201 25.59 -18.26 0.02
C LEU A 201 24.76 -18.25 -1.28
N THR A 202 23.47 -18.01 -1.17
CA THR A 202 22.51 -18.07 -2.27
C THR A 202 22.07 -16.66 -2.68
N ASN A 203 22.00 -16.41 -3.99
CA ASN A 203 21.41 -15.20 -4.53
C ASN A 203 19.88 -15.31 -4.50
N TYR A 204 19.24 -14.25 -4.01
CA TYR A 204 17.79 -14.12 -3.99
C TYR A 204 17.38 -12.82 -4.67
N LYS A 205 16.26 -12.88 -5.41
CA LYS A 205 15.56 -11.70 -5.90
C LYS A 205 14.31 -11.51 -5.06
N PHE A 206 14.10 -10.30 -4.56
CA PHE A 206 12.97 -9.90 -3.74
C PHE A 206 12.24 -8.72 -4.36
N ARG A 207 10.96 -8.64 -4.10
CA ARG A 207 10.11 -7.47 -4.33
C ARG A 207 9.05 -7.38 -3.25
N VAL A 208 8.42 -6.22 -3.12
CA VAL A 208 7.26 -6.01 -2.26
C VAL A 208 6.07 -5.60 -3.08
N GLN A 209 4.86 -5.94 -2.62
CA GLN A 209 3.63 -5.65 -3.32
C GLN A 209 2.56 -5.29 -2.29
N ALA A 210 1.88 -4.17 -2.50
CA ALA A 210 0.74 -3.77 -1.70
C ALA A 210 -0.49 -4.63 -2.04
N TYR A 211 -1.31 -4.89 -1.03
CA TYR A 211 -2.56 -5.62 -1.17
C TYR A 211 -3.63 -4.97 -0.32
N ALA A 212 -4.78 -4.69 -0.89
CA ALA A 212 -5.92 -4.10 -0.21
C ALA A 212 -7.23 -4.52 -0.87
N ASN A 213 -8.23 -4.88 -0.06
CA ASN A 213 -9.60 -5.18 -0.51
C ASN A 213 -9.67 -6.12 -1.74
N GLY A 214 -8.90 -7.21 -1.74
CA GLY A 214 -8.84 -8.15 -2.85
C GLY A 214 -7.93 -7.72 -4.02
N MET A 215 -7.46 -6.47 -4.05
CA MET A 215 -6.63 -5.93 -5.13
C MET A 215 -5.15 -5.94 -4.78
N THR A 216 -4.34 -6.34 -5.76
CA THR A 216 -2.87 -6.25 -5.67
C THR A 216 -2.38 -5.04 -6.47
N GLY A 217 -1.47 -4.27 -5.87
CA GLY A 217 -0.78 -3.19 -6.58
C GLY A 217 0.30 -3.72 -7.51
N THR A 218 0.84 -2.83 -8.33
CA THR A 218 2.04 -3.13 -9.11
C THR A 218 3.19 -3.46 -8.16
N PRO A 219 3.95 -4.55 -8.41
CA PRO A 219 5.10 -4.88 -7.59
C PRO A 219 6.16 -3.77 -7.62
N SER A 220 6.90 -3.63 -6.52
CA SER A 220 8.08 -2.77 -6.48
C SER A 220 9.18 -3.26 -7.41
N ASP A 221 10.19 -2.43 -7.64
CA ASP A 221 11.41 -2.84 -8.31
C ASP A 221 12.12 -3.96 -7.55
N ILE A 222 12.83 -4.80 -8.30
CA ILE A 222 13.51 -5.99 -7.77
C ILE A 222 14.77 -5.61 -7.02
N VAL A 223 14.97 -6.23 -5.86
CA VAL A 223 16.23 -6.20 -5.11
C VAL A 223 16.91 -7.56 -5.20
N THR A 224 18.15 -7.58 -5.70
CA THR A 224 18.97 -8.80 -5.73
C THR A 224 19.98 -8.76 -4.61
N MET A 225 19.98 -9.77 -3.75
CA MET A 225 20.87 -9.86 -2.60
C MET A 225 21.37 -11.31 -2.39
N LYS A 226 22.62 -11.44 -1.95
CA LYS A 226 23.21 -12.74 -1.59
C LYS A 226 23.19 -12.94 -0.08
N THR A 227 22.84 -14.13 0.39
CA THR A 227 22.94 -14.52 1.80
C THR A 227 24.38 -14.81 2.17
N GLY A 228 24.71 -14.67 3.47
CA GLY A 228 26.02 -14.89 4.00
C GLY A 228 26.42 -16.37 4.17
N SER A 229 27.64 -16.62 4.60
CA SER A 229 28.11 -17.95 4.95
C SER A 229 27.55 -18.42 6.29
N LYS A 230 27.17 -19.69 6.40
CA LYS A 230 26.82 -20.35 7.68
C LYS A 230 28.03 -20.53 8.60
N LYS A 231 29.25 -20.48 8.07
CA LYS A 231 30.49 -20.74 8.83
C LYS A 231 30.78 -19.58 9.79
N LYS A 232 30.99 -19.91 11.07
CA LYS A 232 31.46 -18.96 12.10
C LYS A 232 32.94 -18.66 11.91
N PRO A 233 33.41 -17.41 12.16
CA PRO A 233 34.84 -17.13 12.19
C PRO A 233 35.53 -17.84 13.37
N ALA A 234 36.57 -18.59 13.09
CA ALA A 234 37.38 -19.28 14.13
C ALA A 234 38.37 -18.29 14.73
N ILE A 235 38.11 -17.82 15.94
CA ILE A 235 38.91 -16.81 16.62
C ILE A 235 40.06 -17.50 17.36
N LYS A 236 41.31 -17.06 17.08
CA LYS A 236 42.52 -17.47 17.80
C LYS A 236 42.72 -16.66 19.08
N SER A 237 42.67 -15.32 18.97
CA SER A 237 42.87 -14.42 20.10
C SER A 237 42.18 -13.09 19.90
N ILE A 238 41.86 -12.41 21.00
CA ILE A 238 41.46 -11.02 21.05
C ILE A 238 42.33 -10.30 22.08
N LYS A 239 43.04 -9.25 21.67
CA LYS A 239 43.95 -8.48 22.53
C LYS A 239 43.59 -7.00 22.47
N ILE A 240 43.64 -6.30 23.60
CA ILE A 240 43.64 -4.85 23.67
C ILE A 240 45.05 -4.39 23.31
N VAL A 241 45.16 -3.63 22.23
CA VAL A 241 46.44 -3.14 21.70
C VAL A 241 46.68 -1.66 22.01
N GLN A 242 45.62 -0.93 22.35
CA GLN A 242 45.75 0.48 22.71
C GLN A 242 44.53 0.91 23.56
N ARG A 243 44.73 1.88 24.44
CA ARG A 243 43.71 2.58 25.22
C ARG A 243 43.83 4.06 24.94
N LYS A 244 42.67 4.73 24.92
CA LYS A 244 42.61 6.20 24.77
C LYS A 244 41.50 6.75 25.63
N LYS A 245 41.79 7.71 26.48
CA LYS A 245 40.77 8.52 27.16
C LYS A 245 40.16 9.46 26.13
N VAL A 246 38.84 9.58 26.13
CA VAL A 246 38.09 10.47 25.26
C VAL A 246 37.17 11.29 26.14
N THR A 247 37.33 12.62 26.10
CA THR A 247 36.45 13.55 26.76
C THR A 247 35.39 13.99 25.76
N VAL A 248 34.14 13.83 26.11
CA VAL A 248 32.97 14.33 25.35
C VAL A 248 32.54 15.62 25.99
N LYS A 249 32.47 16.70 25.18
CA LYS A 249 31.93 17.98 25.63
C LYS A 249 30.45 17.83 25.98
N GLY A 250 29.97 18.62 26.92
CA GLY A 250 28.55 18.68 27.22
C GLY A 250 27.75 19.11 26.00
N TRP A 251 26.53 18.61 25.89
CA TRP A 251 25.60 18.98 24.81
C TRP A 251 24.16 18.97 25.27
N TRP A 252 23.32 19.71 24.54
CA TRP A 252 21.88 19.69 24.76
C TRP A 252 21.24 18.52 24.01
N ARG A 253 20.59 17.60 24.72
CA ARG A 253 19.80 16.50 24.16
C ARG A 253 18.40 17.00 23.90
N LYS A 254 17.91 16.79 22.67
CA LYS A 254 16.52 17.08 22.28
C LYS A 254 15.66 15.84 22.54
N HIS A 255 14.58 16.02 23.29
CA HIS A 255 13.53 15.01 23.46
C HIS A 255 12.38 15.33 22.52
N TRP A 256 11.88 14.29 21.83
CA TRP A 256 10.84 14.42 20.83
C TRP A 256 9.58 13.67 21.26
N ILE A 257 8.40 14.33 21.19
CA ILE A 257 7.08 13.73 21.39
C ILE A 257 6.21 14.16 20.22
N GLY A 258 5.57 13.20 19.53
CA GLY A 258 4.68 13.50 18.40
C GLY A 258 5.32 14.29 17.26
N GLY A 259 6.64 14.12 17.00
CA GLY A 259 7.35 14.83 15.95
C GLY A 259 7.79 16.27 16.32
N ARG A 260 7.51 16.72 17.53
CA ARG A 260 7.94 18.03 18.06
C ARG A 260 8.96 17.87 19.19
N ILE A 261 9.88 18.85 19.33
CA ILE A 261 10.79 18.87 20.47
C ILE A 261 9.96 19.21 21.71
N SER A 262 9.93 18.27 22.68
CA SER A 262 9.20 18.43 23.94
C SER A 262 10.01 19.12 25.03
N ARG A 263 11.31 18.84 25.08
CA ARG A 263 12.25 19.45 26.02
C ARG A 263 13.70 19.32 25.57
N TYR A 264 14.55 20.14 26.14
CA TYR A 264 16.00 20.02 26.09
C TYR A 264 16.51 19.53 27.44
N GLU A 265 17.49 18.62 27.41
CA GLU A 265 18.18 18.11 28.59
C GLU A 265 19.68 18.37 28.42
N TRP A 266 20.30 19.00 29.38
CA TRP A 266 21.75 19.18 29.38
C TRP A 266 22.43 17.88 29.76
N VAL A 267 23.27 17.37 28.87
CA VAL A 267 24.15 16.23 29.15
C VAL A 267 25.53 16.79 29.50
N PRO A 268 25.98 16.64 30.75
CA PRO A 268 27.25 17.21 31.17
C PRO A 268 28.44 16.57 30.45
N PRO A 269 29.60 17.23 30.40
CA PRO A 269 30.83 16.64 29.89
C PRO A 269 31.18 15.36 30.66
N TYR A 270 31.63 14.34 29.95
CA TYR A 270 32.09 13.11 30.58
C TYR A 270 33.31 12.52 29.85
N THR A 271 34.11 11.74 30.60
CA THR A 271 35.28 11.05 30.04
C THR A 271 35.09 9.55 30.10
N TYR A 272 35.41 8.88 29.01
CA TYR A 272 35.43 7.42 28.98
C TYR A 272 36.71 6.90 28.32
N THR A 273 37.04 5.65 28.58
CA THR A 273 38.17 4.96 27.94
C THR A 273 37.70 4.19 26.71
N LYS A 274 38.33 4.48 25.57
CA LYS A 274 38.13 3.74 24.33
C LYS A 274 39.25 2.73 24.14
N TYR A 275 38.87 1.54 23.68
CA TYR A 275 39.81 0.44 23.49
C TYR A 275 39.99 0.11 22.02
N LYS A 276 41.26 -0.02 21.57
CA LYS A 276 41.61 -0.56 20.27
C LYS A 276 41.88 -2.04 20.41
N VAL A 277 41.14 -2.86 19.69
CA VAL A 277 41.14 -4.30 19.84
C VAL A 277 41.66 -4.95 18.57
N LYS A 278 42.63 -5.88 18.71
CA LYS A 278 43.12 -6.73 17.63
C LYS A 278 42.47 -8.11 17.77
N VAL A 279 41.65 -8.50 16.77
CA VAL A 279 41.07 -9.83 16.63
C VAL A 279 41.93 -10.65 15.66
N THR A 280 42.44 -11.77 16.07
CA THR A 280 43.21 -12.69 15.22
C THR A 280 42.44 -13.98 15.02
N LEU A 281 42.29 -14.42 13.77
CA LEU A 281 41.62 -15.67 13.40
C LEU A 281 42.62 -16.84 13.38
N LYS A 282 42.16 -18.08 13.60
CA LYS A 282 42.93 -19.29 13.39
C LYS A 282 43.38 -19.41 11.94
N LYS A 283 42.40 -19.19 11.00
CA LYS A 283 42.64 -19.19 9.55
C LYS A 283 41.95 -17.99 8.91
N LYS A 284 42.50 -17.48 7.82
CA LYS A 284 41.85 -16.50 6.96
C LYS A 284 40.53 -17.07 6.42
N VAL A 285 39.44 -16.29 6.45
CA VAL A 285 38.14 -16.71 5.89
C VAL A 285 38.12 -16.34 4.43
N PRO A 286 38.08 -17.29 3.49
CA PRO A 286 38.08 -16.99 2.06
C PRO A 286 36.70 -16.47 1.60
N LYS A 287 36.69 -15.80 0.46
CA LYS A 287 35.48 -15.39 -0.25
C LYS A 287 34.50 -14.56 0.59
N ILE A 288 35.02 -13.68 1.47
CA ILE A 288 34.23 -12.67 2.19
C ILE A 288 34.64 -11.27 1.75
N GLY A 289 33.68 -10.35 1.78
CA GLY A 289 33.96 -8.93 1.49
C GLY A 289 34.60 -8.21 2.68
N GLY A 290 34.43 -8.77 3.90
CA GLY A 290 35.02 -8.22 5.13
C GLY A 290 34.48 -8.85 6.40
N MET A 291 34.75 -8.20 7.52
CA MET A 291 34.34 -8.64 8.84
C MET A 291 33.75 -7.50 9.67
N TRP A 292 32.68 -7.78 10.35
CA TRP A 292 32.19 -6.93 11.42
C TRP A 292 32.92 -7.31 12.73
N VAL A 293 33.50 -6.30 13.35
CA VAL A 293 34.14 -6.42 14.68
C VAL A 293 33.55 -5.33 15.56
N ALA A 294 32.82 -5.73 16.60
CA ALA A 294 31.91 -4.86 17.32
C ALA A 294 30.91 -4.18 16.33
N THR A 295 30.94 -2.87 16.21
CA THR A 295 30.10 -2.12 15.25
C THR A 295 30.88 -1.66 14.00
N ASN A 296 32.16 -2.07 13.87
CA ASN A 296 33.04 -1.62 12.81
C ASN A 296 33.07 -2.63 11.67
N TRP A 297 32.87 -2.14 10.45
CA TRP A 297 33.10 -2.89 9.23
C TRP A 297 34.56 -2.76 8.79
N VAL A 298 35.27 -3.87 8.64
CA VAL A 298 36.62 -3.89 8.09
C VAL A 298 36.62 -4.69 6.80
N LYS A 299 36.92 -4.01 5.70
CA LYS A 299 36.93 -4.57 4.35
C LYS A 299 38.04 -5.59 4.16
N GLY A 300 37.74 -6.61 3.40
CA GLY A 300 38.65 -7.64 2.94
C GLY A 300 38.79 -8.83 3.89
N SER A 301 39.25 -9.92 3.31
CA SER A 301 39.55 -11.18 4.01
C SER A 301 40.95 -11.13 4.58
N LYS A 302 41.11 -10.95 5.91
CA LYS A 302 42.36 -10.81 6.62
C LYS A 302 42.48 -11.88 7.72
N LYS A 303 43.72 -12.17 8.17
CA LYS A 303 43.95 -13.01 9.33
C LYS A 303 43.79 -12.24 10.65
N SER A 304 43.97 -10.92 10.62
CA SER A 304 43.78 -10.04 11.77
C SER A 304 43.02 -8.78 11.43
N TYR A 305 42.22 -8.32 12.37
CA TYR A 305 41.39 -7.13 12.26
C TYR A 305 41.59 -6.26 13.49
N THR A 306 41.89 -4.99 13.30
CA THR A 306 42.11 -4.04 14.39
C THR A 306 41.11 -2.91 14.31
N VAL A 307 40.35 -2.66 15.37
CA VAL A 307 39.29 -1.68 15.43
C VAL A 307 39.20 -0.98 16.77
N TRP A 308 38.68 0.24 16.80
CA TRP A 308 38.26 0.88 18.04
C TRP A 308 36.89 0.37 18.43
N VAL A 309 36.75 -0.10 19.66
CA VAL A 309 35.50 -0.62 20.19
C VAL A 309 34.68 0.54 20.75
N PRO A 310 33.37 0.62 20.44
CA PRO A 310 32.52 1.69 20.98
C PRO A 310 32.34 1.52 22.50
N ASN A 311 32.09 2.65 23.18
CA ASN A 311 31.90 2.72 24.63
C ASN A 311 30.83 1.73 25.15
N GLY A 312 29.69 1.66 24.46
CA GLY A 312 28.57 0.78 24.83
C GLY A 312 28.88 -0.74 24.80
N ALA A 313 30.03 -1.14 24.28
CA ALA A 313 30.48 -2.53 24.35
C ALA A 313 31.12 -2.90 25.69
N GLN A 314 31.46 -1.92 26.54
CA GLN A 314 32.01 -2.10 27.88
C GLN A 314 30.88 -2.09 28.92
N LYS A 315 30.87 -3.06 29.80
CA LYS A 315 30.02 -3.12 30.99
C LYS A 315 30.90 -3.51 32.19
N GLY A 316 31.15 -2.56 33.10
CA GLY A 316 32.08 -2.71 34.19
C GLY A 316 33.51 -2.98 33.66
N LYS A 317 34.20 -3.95 34.21
CA LYS A 317 35.56 -4.39 33.78
C LYS A 317 35.53 -5.44 32.63
N LYS A 318 34.41 -5.58 31.91
CA LYS A 318 34.22 -6.55 30.82
C LYS A 318 33.96 -5.86 29.51
N LEU A 319 34.65 -6.27 28.45
CA LEU A 319 34.47 -5.78 27.09
C LEU A 319 33.90 -6.89 26.21
N THR A 320 32.70 -6.65 25.64
CA THR A 320 32.05 -7.62 24.77
C THR A 320 32.36 -7.30 23.31
N ILE A 321 32.94 -8.24 22.59
CA ILE A 321 33.26 -8.14 21.17
C ILE A 321 32.38 -9.12 20.40
N ARG A 322 31.62 -8.59 19.48
CA ARG A 322 30.80 -9.35 18.54
C ARG A 322 31.52 -9.39 17.20
N ILE A 323 31.61 -10.55 16.59
CA ILE A 323 32.40 -10.77 15.38
C ILE A 323 31.56 -11.60 14.41
N SER A 324 31.44 -11.14 13.18
CA SER A 324 30.79 -11.90 12.11
C SER A 324 31.43 -11.60 10.76
N THR A 325 31.46 -12.60 9.89
CA THR A 325 31.82 -12.41 8.48
C THR A 325 30.71 -11.74 7.72
N ALA A 326 31.00 -11.03 6.62
CA ALA A 326 29.98 -10.58 5.69
C ALA A 326 30.50 -10.51 4.26
N LEU A 327 29.58 -10.58 3.27
CA LEU A 327 29.91 -10.43 1.86
C LEU A 327 30.13 -8.97 1.48
N GLY A 328 29.46 -8.04 2.17
CA GLY A 328 29.61 -6.61 2.01
C GLY A 328 29.10 -5.86 3.23
N LYS A 329 29.32 -4.52 3.25
CA LYS A 329 28.82 -3.67 4.33
C LYS A 329 27.29 -3.68 4.30
N GLY A 330 26.66 -4.32 5.29
CA GLY A 330 25.19 -4.38 5.44
C GLY A 330 24.49 -5.57 4.78
N TYR A 331 25.23 -6.48 4.11
CA TYR A 331 24.60 -7.67 3.54
C TYR A 331 25.48 -8.92 3.61
N GLY A 332 24.85 -10.08 3.55
CA GLY A 332 25.52 -11.37 3.58
C GLY A 332 26.22 -11.65 4.90
N ASN A 333 25.63 -11.21 6.02
CA ASN A 333 26.22 -11.42 7.35
C ASN A 333 26.17 -12.89 7.73
N GLY A 334 27.31 -13.42 8.15
CA GLY A 334 27.42 -14.74 8.75
C GLY A 334 26.96 -14.77 10.22
N PRO A 335 26.97 -15.95 10.86
CA PRO A 335 26.65 -16.07 12.25
C PRO A 335 27.62 -15.27 13.13
N GLU A 336 27.09 -14.65 14.17
CA GLU A 336 27.85 -13.88 15.15
C GLU A 336 28.59 -14.80 16.14
N VAL A 337 29.81 -14.44 16.43
CA VAL A 337 30.57 -14.97 17.56
C VAL A 337 30.74 -13.88 18.60
N LYS A 338 30.27 -14.11 19.82
CA LYS A 338 30.40 -13.19 20.95
C LYS A 338 31.56 -13.64 21.83
N LYS A 339 32.49 -12.74 22.14
CA LYS A 339 33.59 -12.96 23.08
C LYS A 339 33.62 -11.84 24.11
N VAL A 340 33.82 -12.20 25.35
CA VAL A 340 33.97 -11.28 26.48
C VAL A 340 35.41 -11.34 26.96
N ILE A 341 36.05 -10.18 27.04
CA ILE A 341 37.42 -10.05 27.60
C ILE A 341 37.37 -9.14 28.82
N ARG A 342 38.21 -9.45 29.83
CA ARG A 342 38.37 -8.57 31.00
C ARG A 342 39.27 -7.40 30.61
N VAL A 343 38.94 -6.24 31.14
CA VAL A 343 39.70 -4.99 30.98
C VAL A 343 40.45 -4.82 32.32
N LYS A 344 41.74 -4.99 32.27
CA LYS A 344 42.61 -4.70 33.41
C LYS A 344 42.89 -3.22 33.51
#